data_c21f3243ab6c9ceec34d20e84e0ba993
#
_entry.id   c21f3243ab6c9ceec34d20e84e0ba993
#
_cell.length_a   1.000
_cell.length_b   1.000
_cell.length_c   1.000
_cell.angle_alpha   90.00
_cell.angle_beta   90.00
_cell.angle_gamma   90.00
#
_symmetry.space_group_name_H-M   'P 1'
#
loop_
_entity.id
_entity.type
_entity.pdbx_description
1 polymer ?
#
loop_
_entity_poly.entity_id
_entity_poly.type
_entity_poly.pdbx_seq_one_letter_code
_entity_poly.pdbx_strand_id
1 'polypeptide(L)'
;MRVAQFMILVFFVHAHFLIFVAESEGQNAPKEYSEERSTADDIPKEPGWKDPSYRGWEVLSIPGLISTYYDLDLDGKLDYMVTRKILRKVSAEEIDMARAIELAQYDQQAVYFSNPIIYFASKYPLFYCKGLDYRKNCRNIWVDISEDGLNGNEEVYTLSPLPQNAH
;
A
#
# COMPACT_ATOMS: atom_id res chain seq x y z
N MET A 1 10.63 -22.32 11.47
CA MET A 1 11.72 -21.37 11.81
C MET A 1 11.81 -20.17 10.86
N ARG A 2 10.70 -19.66 10.29
CA ARG A 2 10.70 -18.48 9.38
C ARG A 2 9.89 -17.29 9.90
N VAL A 3 9.20 -17.41 11.02
CA VAL A 3 8.38 -16.32 11.61
C VAL A 3 9.24 -15.30 12.37
N ALA A 4 10.41 -15.70 12.90
CA ALA A 4 11.29 -14.81 13.63
C ALA A 4 11.99 -13.74 12.78
N GLN A 5 12.18 -14.02 11.47
CA GLN A 5 12.86 -13.07 10.56
C GLN A 5 11.96 -11.90 10.12
N PHE A 6 10.65 -12.10 10.16
CA PHE A 6 9.69 -11.05 9.76
C PHE A 6 9.50 -10.00 10.88
N MET A 7 9.55 -10.43 12.15
CA MET A 7 9.51 -9.50 13.30
C MET A 7 10.78 -8.62 13.38
N ILE A 8 11.93 -9.13 12.94
CA ILE A 8 13.18 -8.37 12.97
C ILE A 8 13.16 -7.21 11.97
N LEU A 9 12.52 -7.37 10.80
CA LEU A 9 12.47 -6.31 9.78
C LEU A 9 11.59 -5.14 10.22
N VAL A 10 10.46 -5.42 10.88
CA VAL A 10 9.57 -4.37 11.41
C VAL A 10 10.24 -3.64 12.59
N PHE A 11 10.99 -4.35 13.43
CA PHE A 11 11.74 -3.71 14.52
C PHE A 11 12.93 -2.89 14.01
N PHE A 12 13.57 -3.28 12.91
CA PHE A 12 14.68 -2.50 12.33
C PHE A 12 14.22 -1.15 11.76
N VAL A 13 13.03 -1.09 11.17
CA VAL A 13 12.46 0.18 10.68
C VAL A 13 12.17 1.12 11.85
N HIS A 14 11.66 0.62 12.97
CA HIS A 14 11.41 1.44 14.16
C HIS A 14 12.69 1.85 14.90
N ALA A 15 13.70 0.99 14.96
CA ALA A 15 14.94 1.29 15.67
C ALA A 15 15.83 2.31 14.91
N HIS A 16 15.80 2.32 13.58
CA HIS A 16 16.56 3.30 12.80
C HIS A 16 15.92 4.69 12.81
N PHE A 17 14.61 4.79 13.03
CA PHE A 17 13.92 6.08 13.10
C PHE A 17 14.17 6.81 14.44
N LEU A 18 14.43 6.05 15.52
CA LEU A 18 14.69 6.65 16.84
C LEU A 18 16.13 7.16 17.01
N ILE A 19 17.08 6.73 16.20
CA ILE A 19 18.50 7.16 16.31
C ILE A 19 18.75 8.47 15.57
N PHE A 20 17.86 8.90 14.67
CA PHE A 20 18.05 10.12 13.87
C PHE A 20 17.51 11.41 14.51
N VAL A 21 16.90 11.34 15.70
CA VAL A 21 16.29 12.50 16.39
C VAL A 21 17.20 13.12 17.45
N ALA A 22 18.37 12.56 17.73
CA ALA A 22 19.30 13.09 18.73
C ALA A 22 20.64 13.46 18.10
N GLU A 23 20.70 14.62 17.47
CA GLU A 23 21.85 15.54 17.45
C GLU A 23 21.78 16.53 16.28
N SER A 24 21.26 17.70 16.56
CA SER A 24 21.75 18.96 15.97
C SER A 24 21.14 20.16 16.68
N GLU A 25 21.76 20.59 17.73
CA GLU A 25 21.63 21.96 18.22
C GLU A 25 22.40 22.89 17.29
N GLY A 26 21.68 23.77 16.58
CA GLY A 26 22.28 24.80 15.74
C GLY A 26 21.21 25.69 15.11
N GLN A 27 20.81 26.70 15.84
CA GLN A 27 20.12 27.94 15.47
C GLN A 27 19.79 28.15 13.99
N ASN A 28 18.54 27.90 13.62
CA ASN A 28 17.72 28.72 12.72
C ASN A 28 16.28 28.31 12.98
N ALA A 29 15.43 29.28 13.30
CA ALA A 29 14.02 29.04 13.59
C ALA A 29 13.38 28.22 12.44
N PRO A 30 12.74 27.09 12.73
CA PRO A 30 12.06 26.34 11.69
C PRO A 30 10.93 27.24 11.18
N LYS A 31 10.88 27.49 9.87
CA LYS A 31 9.62 27.86 9.22
C LYS A 31 8.59 26.86 9.71
N GLU A 32 7.55 27.38 10.35
CA GLU A 32 6.36 26.65 10.72
C GLU A 32 5.78 26.02 9.45
N TYR A 33 6.20 24.78 9.19
CA TYR A 33 5.51 23.92 8.27
C TYR A 33 4.20 23.61 8.98
N SER A 34 3.12 24.24 8.54
CA SER A 34 1.78 23.77 8.88
C SER A 34 1.72 22.33 8.37
N GLU A 35 1.88 21.36 9.27
CA GLU A 35 1.47 19.99 9.03
C GLU A 35 -0.04 20.05 8.75
N GLU A 36 -0.41 20.22 7.48
CA GLU A 36 -1.73 19.78 7.05
C GLU A 36 -1.75 18.28 7.36
N ARG A 37 -2.28 17.97 8.53
CA ARG A 37 -2.50 16.59 8.97
C ARG A 37 -3.50 16.01 7.99
N SER A 38 -3.00 15.27 6.99
CA SER A 38 -3.83 14.52 6.06
C SER A 38 -4.76 13.63 6.88
N THR A 39 -6.06 13.84 6.72
CA THR A 39 -7.09 13.07 7.44
C THR A 39 -7.46 11.85 6.60
N ALA A 40 -8.12 10.86 7.19
CA ALA A 40 -8.63 9.70 6.47
C ALA A 40 -9.58 10.10 5.31
N ASP A 41 -10.21 11.27 5.40
CA ASP A 41 -11.06 11.82 4.34
C ASP A 41 -10.30 12.18 3.06
N ASP A 42 -8.97 12.29 3.13
CA ASP A 42 -8.11 12.57 1.97
C ASP A 42 -7.76 11.31 1.17
N ILE A 43 -8.10 10.13 1.68
CA ILE A 43 -7.83 8.86 0.99
C ILE A 43 -8.95 8.59 -0.01
N PRO A 44 -8.65 8.50 -1.31
CA PRO A 44 -9.67 8.17 -2.28
C PRO A 44 -10.23 6.77 -2.02
N LYS A 45 -11.54 6.63 -2.10
CA LYS A 45 -12.15 5.30 -2.17
C LYS A 45 -11.63 4.57 -3.41
N GLU A 46 -11.23 3.34 -3.23
CA GLU A 46 -10.74 2.52 -4.35
C GLU A 46 -11.80 2.40 -5.46
N PRO A 47 -11.48 2.81 -6.71
CA PRO A 47 -12.47 2.85 -7.79
C PRO A 47 -12.93 1.47 -8.26
N GLY A 48 -12.04 0.47 -8.20
CA GLY A 48 -12.30 -0.88 -8.66
C GLY A 48 -11.86 -1.14 -10.11
N TRP A 49 -11.87 -2.42 -10.51
CA TRP A 49 -11.31 -2.87 -11.78
C TRP A 49 -12.08 -2.46 -13.04
N LYS A 50 -13.34 -2.03 -12.91
CA LYS A 50 -14.17 -1.53 -14.02
C LYS A 50 -14.03 -0.03 -14.25
N ASP A 51 -13.37 0.67 -13.34
CA ASP A 51 -13.22 2.10 -13.43
C ASP A 51 -12.21 2.48 -14.52
N PRO A 52 -12.45 3.55 -15.29
CA PRO A 52 -11.50 4.02 -16.31
C PRO A 52 -10.10 4.34 -15.77
N SER A 53 -9.98 4.66 -14.50
CA SER A 53 -8.68 4.94 -13.85
C SER A 53 -7.85 3.69 -13.58
N TYR A 54 -8.44 2.49 -13.62
CA TYR A 54 -7.74 1.25 -13.35
C TYR A 54 -6.60 1.00 -14.35
N ARG A 55 -5.39 0.70 -13.85
CA ARG A 55 -4.18 0.49 -14.66
C ARG A 55 -3.56 -0.90 -14.49
N GLY A 56 -4.19 -1.76 -13.70
CA GLY A 56 -3.71 -3.13 -13.50
C GLY A 56 -3.29 -3.42 -12.07
N TRP A 57 -2.66 -4.56 -11.91
CA TRP A 57 -2.18 -5.03 -10.62
C TRP A 57 -0.91 -5.87 -10.80
N GLU A 58 -0.16 -6.04 -9.72
CA GLU A 58 1.00 -6.92 -9.68
C GLU A 58 1.22 -7.56 -8.31
N VAL A 59 1.89 -8.70 -8.29
CA VAL A 59 2.43 -9.27 -7.06
C VAL A 59 3.76 -8.59 -6.78
N LEU A 60 3.88 -7.99 -5.60
CA LEU A 60 5.07 -7.25 -5.24
C LEU A 60 6.27 -8.17 -5.00
N SER A 61 7.47 -7.61 -5.14
CA SER A 61 8.72 -8.29 -4.75
C SER A 61 8.78 -8.59 -3.24
N ILE A 62 8.02 -7.86 -2.43
CA ILE A 62 7.80 -8.18 -1.02
C ILE A 62 6.83 -9.35 -0.95
N PRO A 63 7.25 -10.51 -0.40
CA PRO A 63 6.42 -11.70 -0.39
C PRO A 63 5.09 -11.50 0.34
N GLY A 64 4.02 -12.00 -0.27
CA GLY A 64 2.69 -11.98 0.34
C GLY A 64 1.89 -10.71 0.12
N LEU A 65 2.35 -9.81 -0.75
CA LEU A 65 1.64 -8.58 -1.10
C LEU A 65 1.28 -8.50 -2.57
N ILE A 66 0.13 -7.90 -2.85
CA ILE A 66 -0.39 -7.63 -4.19
C ILE A 66 -0.90 -6.19 -4.24
N SER A 67 -0.54 -5.46 -5.28
CA SER A 67 -0.93 -4.07 -5.44
C SER A 67 -1.78 -3.85 -6.68
N THR A 68 -2.74 -2.95 -6.57
CA THR A 68 -3.59 -2.46 -7.65
C THR A 68 -3.30 -0.98 -7.87
N TYR A 69 -3.23 -0.55 -9.11
CA TYR A 69 -2.82 0.80 -9.52
C TYR A 69 -3.93 1.53 -10.26
N TYR A 70 -3.99 2.83 -10.01
CA TYR A 70 -4.96 3.74 -10.60
C TYR A 70 -4.29 5.04 -11.06
N ASP A 71 -4.82 5.60 -12.13
CA ASP A 71 -4.52 6.90 -12.69
C ASP A 71 -5.80 7.73 -12.57
N LEU A 72 -5.95 8.40 -11.43
CA LEU A 72 -7.22 8.99 -11.01
C LEU A 72 -7.64 10.19 -11.86
N ASP A 73 -6.66 10.98 -12.34
CA ASP A 73 -6.91 12.16 -13.16
C ASP A 73 -6.80 11.89 -14.67
N LEU A 74 -6.49 10.64 -15.06
CA LEU A 74 -6.38 10.17 -16.45
C LEU A 74 -5.30 10.88 -17.27
N ASP A 75 -4.21 11.31 -16.61
CA ASP A 75 -3.08 11.99 -17.28
C ASP A 75 -2.02 11.02 -17.83
N GLY A 76 -2.24 9.71 -17.63
CA GLY A 76 -1.35 8.63 -18.07
C GLY A 76 -0.26 8.26 -17.05
N LYS A 77 -0.31 8.84 -15.85
CA LYS A 77 0.59 8.49 -14.75
C LYS A 77 -0.18 7.80 -13.63
N LEU A 78 0.54 7.06 -12.81
CA LEU A 78 -0.05 6.41 -11.66
C LEU A 78 -0.12 7.38 -10.49
N ASP A 79 -1.33 7.56 -9.94
CA ASP A 79 -1.59 8.49 -8.83
C ASP A 79 -1.87 7.78 -7.53
N TYR A 80 -2.40 6.58 -7.63
CA TYR A 80 -2.96 5.88 -6.49
C TYR A 80 -2.68 4.39 -6.56
N MET A 81 -2.31 3.84 -5.43
CA MET A 81 -2.05 2.41 -5.25
C MET A 81 -2.72 1.91 -3.98
N VAL A 82 -3.30 0.73 -4.06
CA VAL A 82 -3.77 -0.02 -2.89
C VAL A 82 -3.06 -1.36 -2.84
N THR A 83 -2.62 -1.76 -1.66
CA THR A 83 -1.87 -3.00 -1.47
C THR A 83 -2.57 -3.88 -0.45
N ARG A 84 -2.78 -5.15 -0.82
CA ARG A 84 -3.44 -6.17 -0.01
C ARG A 84 -2.51 -7.29 0.36
N LYS A 85 -2.82 -7.98 1.46
CA LYS A 85 -2.17 -9.24 1.81
C LYS A 85 -2.72 -10.36 0.93
N ILE A 86 -1.84 -11.17 0.37
CA ILE A 86 -2.20 -12.43 -0.28
C ILE A 86 -2.45 -13.46 0.83
N LEU A 87 -3.67 -13.95 0.93
CA LEU A 87 -4.09 -14.94 1.92
C LEU A 87 -3.78 -16.35 1.46
N ARG A 88 -4.01 -16.61 0.18
CA ARG A 88 -3.71 -17.90 -0.47
C ARG A 88 -3.58 -17.73 -1.97
N LYS A 89 -2.94 -18.71 -2.59
CA LYS A 89 -2.88 -18.86 -4.04
C LYS A 89 -3.24 -20.29 -4.41
N VAL A 90 -3.94 -20.44 -5.53
CA VAL A 90 -4.43 -21.71 -6.05
C VAL A 90 -4.11 -21.80 -7.54
N SER A 91 -3.88 -22.99 -8.06
CA SER A 91 -3.76 -23.20 -9.49
C SER A 91 -5.14 -23.18 -10.16
N ALA A 92 -5.21 -22.61 -11.36
CA ALA A 92 -6.40 -22.67 -12.20
C ALA A 92 -6.73 -24.11 -12.67
N GLU A 93 -5.83 -25.07 -12.44
CA GLU A 93 -6.08 -26.49 -12.63
C GLU A 93 -6.88 -27.10 -11.48
N GLU A 94 -6.82 -26.51 -10.28
CA GLU A 94 -7.52 -26.98 -9.09
C GLU A 94 -8.95 -26.41 -8.98
N ILE A 95 -9.12 -25.15 -9.37
CA ILE A 95 -10.43 -24.49 -9.39
C ILE A 95 -10.55 -23.59 -10.61
N ASP A 96 -11.76 -23.52 -11.19
CA ASP A 96 -12.03 -22.58 -12.26
C ASP A 96 -12.29 -21.16 -11.73
N MET A 97 -12.31 -20.19 -12.65
CA MET A 97 -12.50 -18.77 -12.33
C MET A 97 -13.86 -18.50 -11.66
N ALA A 98 -14.94 -19.17 -12.10
CA ALA A 98 -16.27 -18.96 -11.56
C ALA A 98 -16.33 -19.41 -10.09
N ARG A 99 -15.75 -20.56 -9.80
CA ARG A 99 -15.65 -21.07 -8.43
C ARG A 99 -14.75 -20.20 -7.55
N ALA A 100 -13.65 -19.66 -8.10
CA ALA A 100 -12.80 -18.75 -7.37
C ALA A 100 -13.52 -17.45 -6.99
N ILE A 101 -14.32 -16.88 -7.89
CA ILE A 101 -15.14 -15.70 -7.62
C ILE A 101 -16.17 -15.99 -6.55
N GLU A 102 -16.86 -17.12 -6.64
CA GLU A 102 -17.86 -17.54 -5.64
C GLU A 102 -17.25 -17.66 -4.24
N LEU A 103 -16.11 -18.34 -4.12
CA LEU A 103 -15.37 -18.47 -2.86
C LEU A 103 -14.93 -17.12 -2.32
N ALA A 104 -14.40 -16.25 -3.18
CA ALA A 104 -13.96 -14.92 -2.78
C ALA A 104 -15.12 -14.05 -2.27
N GLN A 105 -16.29 -14.15 -2.89
CA GLN A 105 -17.49 -13.46 -2.42
C GLN A 105 -17.96 -13.99 -1.05
N TYR A 106 -17.98 -15.30 -0.88
CA TYR A 106 -18.35 -15.93 0.40
C TYR A 106 -17.42 -15.52 1.53
N ASP A 107 -16.11 -15.61 1.30
CA ASP A 107 -15.08 -15.28 2.28
C ASP A 107 -14.80 -13.76 2.38
N GLN A 108 -15.51 -12.94 1.62
CA GLN A 108 -15.28 -11.49 1.51
C GLN A 108 -13.83 -11.14 1.16
N GLN A 109 -13.27 -11.83 0.18
CA GLN A 109 -11.89 -11.65 -0.30
C GLN A 109 -11.86 -10.94 -1.65
N ALA A 110 -10.76 -10.28 -1.97
CA ALA A 110 -10.45 -9.87 -3.33
C ALA A 110 -9.81 -11.03 -4.08
N VAL A 111 -10.07 -11.14 -5.39
CA VAL A 111 -9.49 -12.19 -6.23
C VAL A 111 -8.79 -11.59 -7.44
N TYR A 112 -7.61 -12.13 -7.76
CA TYR A 112 -6.76 -11.71 -8.86
C TYR A 112 -6.34 -12.91 -9.68
N PHE A 113 -6.35 -12.76 -11.01
CA PHE A 113 -6.07 -13.85 -11.94
C PHE A 113 -4.79 -13.57 -12.73
N SER A 114 -3.83 -14.48 -12.60
CA SER A 114 -2.63 -14.51 -13.44
C SER A 114 -2.40 -15.97 -13.86
N ASN A 115 -2.93 -16.32 -15.03
CA ASN A 115 -2.84 -17.70 -15.51
C ASN A 115 -1.42 -18.27 -15.37
N PRO A 116 -1.21 -19.43 -14.72
CA PRO A 116 -2.24 -20.32 -14.18
C PRO A 116 -2.58 -20.08 -12.69
N ILE A 117 -2.20 -18.98 -12.07
CA ILE A 117 -2.34 -18.74 -10.64
C ILE A 117 -3.53 -17.81 -10.34
N ILE A 118 -4.31 -18.19 -9.35
CA ILE A 118 -5.37 -17.39 -8.76
C ILE A 118 -4.92 -16.97 -7.37
N TYR A 119 -4.96 -15.67 -7.08
CA TYR A 119 -4.63 -15.10 -5.79
C TYR A 119 -5.89 -14.67 -5.08
N PHE A 120 -6.04 -15.07 -3.82
CA PHE A 120 -7.03 -14.57 -2.90
C PHE A 120 -6.34 -13.61 -1.93
N ALA A 121 -6.85 -12.41 -1.83
CA ALA A 121 -6.26 -11.37 -1.01
C ALA A 121 -7.26 -10.83 0.02
N SER A 122 -6.77 -10.13 1.02
CA SER A 122 -7.59 -9.50 2.05
C SER A 122 -8.65 -8.59 1.46
N LYS A 123 -9.82 -8.53 2.11
CA LYS A 123 -10.94 -7.65 1.71
C LYS A 123 -10.49 -6.20 1.67
N TYR A 124 -9.87 -5.75 2.74
CA TYR A 124 -9.40 -4.40 2.88
C TYR A 124 -7.91 -4.31 2.55
N PRO A 125 -7.49 -3.24 1.88
CA PRO A 125 -6.07 -2.96 1.70
C PRO A 125 -5.36 -2.74 3.03
N LEU A 126 -4.12 -3.22 3.13
CA LEU A 126 -3.23 -2.93 4.22
C LEU A 126 -2.58 -1.54 4.05
N PHE A 127 -2.31 -1.15 2.80
CA PHE A 127 -1.71 0.13 2.46
C PHE A 127 -2.50 0.84 1.38
N TYR A 128 -2.59 2.15 1.55
CA TYR A 128 -3.08 3.08 0.55
C TYR A 128 -1.97 4.11 0.28
N CYS A 129 -1.70 4.39 -0.97
CA CYS A 129 -0.66 5.32 -1.35
C CYS A 129 -1.20 6.28 -2.40
N LYS A 130 -1.16 7.58 -2.12
CA LYS A 130 -1.59 8.66 -3.01
C LYS A 130 -0.39 9.55 -3.39
N GLY A 131 -0.45 10.09 -4.61
CA GLY A 131 0.64 10.91 -5.15
C GLY A 131 1.83 10.04 -5.55
N LEU A 132 1.54 8.85 -6.07
CA LEU A 132 2.52 7.96 -6.61
C LEU A 132 3.13 8.60 -7.85
N ASP A 133 4.39 8.98 -7.77
CA ASP A 133 5.21 9.12 -8.97
C ASP A 133 6.00 7.82 -9.07
N TYR A 134 5.73 7.05 -10.10
CA TYR A 134 6.35 5.74 -10.35
C TYR A 134 7.89 5.73 -10.18
N ARG A 135 8.52 6.89 -10.20
CA ARG A 135 9.96 7.07 -10.05
C ARG A 135 10.41 7.63 -8.69
N LYS A 136 9.49 8.15 -7.86
CA LYS A 136 9.87 8.98 -6.72
C LYS A 136 9.23 8.62 -5.38
N ASN A 137 8.42 7.59 -5.31
CA ASN A 137 7.68 7.16 -4.11
C ASN A 137 6.35 7.88 -3.87
N CYS A 138 5.52 7.25 -3.08
CA CYS A 138 4.28 7.82 -2.58
C CYS A 138 4.57 9.03 -1.69
N ARG A 139 3.82 10.10 -1.82
CA ARG A 139 3.90 11.22 -0.88
C ARG A 139 3.29 10.86 0.46
N ASN A 140 2.12 10.29 0.44
CA ASN A 140 1.40 9.90 1.65
C ASN A 140 1.09 8.40 1.58
N ILE A 141 1.38 7.71 2.65
CA ILE A 141 1.06 6.30 2.83
C ILE A 141 0.15 6.22 4.05
N TRP A 142 -1.01 5.62 3.89
CA TRP A 142 -1.91 5.28 4.97
C TRP A 142 -1.83 3.78 5.21
N VAL A 143 -1.74 3.39 6.46
CA VAL A 143 -1.62 1.99 6.88
C VAL A 143 -2.85 1.65 7.71
N ASP A 144 -3.66 0.73 7.20
CA ASP A 144 -4.78 0.14 7.92
C ASP A 144 -4.29 -1.09 8.69
N ILE A 145 -3.76 -0.84 9.90
CA ILE A 145 -3.21 -1.91 10.75
C ILE A 145 -4.32 -2.87 11.20
N SER A 146 -5.53 -2.36 11.41
CA SER A 146 -6.68 -3.15 11.86
C SER A 146 -7.30 -3.98 10.73
N GLU A 147 -6.99 -3.65 9.47
CA GLU A 147 -7.55 -4.30 8.27
C GLU A 147 -9.09 -4.30 8.26
N ASP A 148 -9.68 -3.19 8.74
CA ASP A 148 -11.13 -3.00 8.86
C ASP A 148 -11.68 -2.01 7.82
N GLY A 149 -10.82 -1.47 6.96
CA GLY A 149 -11.12 -0.53 5.89
C GLY A 149 -10.97 0.91 6.32
N LEU A 150 -11.18 1.82 5.37
CA LEU A 150 -11.07 3.26 5.60
C LEU A 150 -12.14 3.76 6.57
N ASN A 151 -11.77 4.01 7.81
CA ASN A 151 -12.68 4.43 8.88
C ASN A 151 -12.12 5.56 9.77
N GLY A 152 -10.94 6.10 9.43
CA GLY A 152 -10.31 7.20 10.13
C GLY A 152 -9.35 6.80 11.24
N ASN A 153 -9.07 5.49 11.37
CA ASN A 153 -8.09 4.99 12.34
C ASN A 153 -6.73 4.63 11.69
N GLU A 154 -6.58 4.90 10.39
CA GLU A 154 -5.37 4.59 9.66
C GLU A 154 -4.19 5.43 10.13
N GLU A 155 -3.02 4.81 10.22
CA GLU A 155 -1.78 5.53 10.48
C GLU A 155 -1.28 6.20 9.19
N VAL A 156 -0.97 7.48 9.26
CA VAL A 156 -0.51 8.27 8.11
C VAL A 156 0.99 8.50 8.19
N TYR A 157 1.69 8.15 7.13
CA TYR A 157 3.12 8.40 6.96
C TYR A 157 3.34 9.33 5.76
N THR A 158 3.92 10.49 6.01
CA THR A 158 4.34 11.41 4.97
C THR A 158 5.84 11.24 4.72
N LEU A 159 6.19 10.87 3.50
CA LEU A 159 7.59 10.72 3.11
C LEU A 159 8.16 12.08 2.70
N SER A 160 9.23 12.50 3.36
CA SER A 160 9.98 13.67 2.93
C SER A 160 10.60 13.41 1.54
N PRO A 161 10.62 14.41 0.63
CA PRO A 161 11.32 14.28 -0.64
C PRO A 161 12.79 13.91 -0.38
N LEU A 162 13.29 12.93 -1.11
CA LEU A 162 14.72 12.63 -1.08
C LEU A 162 15.52 13.90 -1.43
N PRO A 163 16.64 14.20 -0.73
CA PRO A 163 17.46 15.33 -1.07
C PRO A 163 17.96 15.19 -2.52
N GLN A 164 17.74 16.22 -3.33
CA GLN A 164 18.04 16.22 -4.78
C GLN A 164 19.54 16.17 -5.11
N ASN A 165 20.42 16.03 -4.13
CA ASN A 165 21.88 16.15 -4.28
C ASN A 165 22.63 14.86 -3.88
N ALA A 166 22.23 13.71 -4.42
CA ALA A 166 23.10 12.53 -4.43
C ALA A 166 23.51 12.26 -5.88
N HIS A 167 24.53 13.00 -6.34
CA HIS A 167 25.31 12.67 -7.54
C HIS A 167 26.57 11.94 -7.14
#